data_210d96e2e6f0c5de006e63abbc6dfccf
#
_entry.id   210d96e2e6f0c5de006e63abbc6dfccf
#
_cell.length_a   1.000
_cell.length_b   1.000
_cell.length_c   1.000
_cell.angle_alpha   90.00
_cell.angle_beta   90.00
_cell.angle_gamma   90.00
#
_symmetry.space_group_name_H-M   'P 1'
#
loop_
_entity.id
_entity.type
_entity.pdbx_description
1 polymer ?
#
loop_
_entity_poly.entity_id
_entity_poly.type
_entity_poly.pdbx_seq_one_letter_code
_entity_poly.pdbx_strand_id
1 'polypeptide(L)'
;ELLPVAIIGLLLSGLYLGLKVAPVNVIMSPWSSTTLYMVLGGYALAGILDSSGILRRIAYKLMSKAGANYMVLLFTIFFTGIVLTMLTFGRGYIILGALCLGLCRSLDIMNTKMSVGIAWACMLGAISAKTFVYCVSMYAVIIGAAGDLLDGFSVTFLQAIGYNWPMAVVSMVILFVIGRWY
;
A
#
# COMPACT_ATOMS: atom_id res chain seq x y z
N GLU A 1 9.79 0.06 24.20
CA GLU A 1 9.50 -0.60 22.90
C GLU A 1 8.10 -1.17 22.95
N LEU A 2 7.27 -0.79 21.98
CA LEU A 2 5.94 -1.34 21.83
C LEU A 2 6.04 -2.82 21.49
N LEU A 3 5.30 -3.67 22.19
CA LEU A 3 5.21 -5.09 21.90
C LEU A 3 4.91 -5.30 20.40
N PRO A 4 5.62 -6.19 19.70
CA PRO A 4 5.32 -6.49 18.31
C PRO A 4 3.85 -6.88 18.13
N VAL A 5 3.19 -6.35 17.09
CA VAL A 5 1.76 -6.58 16.82
C VAL A 5 1.41 -8.07 16.77
N ALA A 6 2.33 -8.90 16.30
CA ALA A 6 2.17 -10.36 16.28
C ALA A 6 2.01 -10.97 17.67
N ILE A 7 2.76 -10.47 18.66
CA ILE A 7 2.66 -10.93 20.06
C ILE A 7 1.33 -10.49 20.66
N ILE A 8 0.88 -9.27 20.37
CA ILE A 8 -0.42 -8.75 20.81
C ILE A 8 -1.55 -9.63 20.26
N GLY A 9 -1.49 -10.00 18.98
CA GLY A 9 -2.48 -10.87 18.34
C GLY A 9 -2.56 -12.26 19.01
N LEU A 10 -1.40 -12.86 19.32
CA LEU A 10 -1.33 -14.15 20.02
C LEU A 10 -1.85 -14.06 21.46
N LEU A 11 -1.46 -13.02 22.19
CA LEU A 11 -1.94 -12.78 23.56
C LEU A 11 -3.45 -12.57 23.61
N LEU A 12 -4.00 -11.81 22.65
CA LEU A 12 -5.42 -11.54 22.55
C LEU A 12 -6.21 -12.85 22.31
N SER A 13 -5.75 -13.69 21.39
CA SER A 13 -6.36 -15.00 21.14
C SER A 13 -6.29 -15.89 22.39
N GLY A 14 -5.16 -15.92 23.09
CA GLY A 14 -4.99 -16.65 24.36
C GLY A 14 -5.91 -16.11 25.46
N LEU A 15 -6.07 -14.80 25.56
CA LEU A 15 -6.96 -14.15 26.53
C LEU A 15 -8.44 -14.54 26.26
N TYR A 16 -8.88 -14.51 25.01
CA TYR A 16 -10.25 -14.88 24.64
C TYR A 16 -10.54 -16.35 24.93
N LEU A 17 -9.55 -17.24 24.72
CA LEU A 17 -9.66 -18.65 25.11
C LEU A 17 -9.74 -18.82 26.62
N GLY A 18 -8.90 -18.12 27.39
CA GLY A 18 -8.89 -18.19 28.85
C GLY A 18 -10.16 -17.64 29.48
N LEU A 19 -10.70 -16.56 28.95
CA LEU A 19 -11.95 -15.95 29.42
C LEU A 19 -13.23 -16.63 28.87
N LYS A 20 -13.07 -17.65 28.01
CA LYS A 20 -14.20 -18.36 27.37
C LYS A 20 -15.21 -17.43 26.69
N VAL A 21 -14.72 -16.38 26.05
CA VAL A 21 -15.55 -15.36 25.37
C VAL A 21 -16.35 -15.97 24.22
N ALA A 22 -15.75 -16.95 23.51
CA ALA A 22 -16.39 -17.67 22.43
C ALA A 22 -15.86 -19.11 22.35
N PRO A 23 -16.51 -20.02 21.61
CA PRO A 23 -16.00 -21.37 21.36
C PRO A 23 -14.63 -21.33 20.67
N VAL A 24 -13.79 -22.33 20.95
CA VAL A 24 -12.40 -22.42 20.43
C VAL A 24 -12.35 -22.35 18.91
N ASN A 25 -13.28 -23.01 18.22
CA ASN A 25 -13.38 -23.00 16.77
C ASN A 25 -13.62 -21.59 16.18
N VAL A 26 -14.37 -20.72 16.87
CA VAL A 26 -14.60 -19.35 16.46
C VAL A 26 -13.36 -18.50 16.69
N ILE A 27 -12.72 -18.61 17.86
CA ILE A 27 -11.50 -17.85 18.19
C ILE A 27 -10.34 -18.23 17.26
N MET A 28 -10.26 -19.49 16.85
CA MET A 28 -9.17 -20.01 16.02
C MET A 28 -9.47 -19.98 14.52
N SER A 29 -10.71 -19.69 14.09
CA SER A 29 -11.08 -19.64 12.68
C SER A 29 -10.23 -18.68 11.83
N PRO A 30 -9.83 -17.47 12.32
CA PRO A 30 -8.97 -16.58 11.53
C PRO A 30 -7.59 -17.17 11.25
N TRP A 31 -7.08 -18.04 12.14
CA TRP A 31 -5.77 -18.69 11.99
C TRP A 31 -5.75 -19.81 10.95
N SER A 32 -6.90 -20.39 10.64
CA SER A 32 -7.06 -21.42 9.61
C SER A 32 -7.57 -20.84 8.28
N SER A 33 -7.80 -19.53 8.19
CA SER A 33 -8.38 -18.92 7.02
C SER A 33 -7.38 -18.84 5.84
N THR A 34 -7.87 -19.06 4.63
CA THR A 34 -7.11 -18.88 3.39
C THR A 34 -6.57 -17.45 3.26
N THR A 35 -7.31 -16.47 3.78
CA THR A 35 -6.94 -15.05 3.78
C THR A 35 -5.64 -14.80 4.53
N LEU A 36 -5.43 -15.46 5.67
CA LEU A 36 -4.17 -15.34 6.44
C LEU A 36 -2.98 -15.80 5.61
N TYR A 37 -3.08 -16.97 4.98
CA TYR A 37 -1.99 -17.52 4.16
C TYR A 37 -1.71 -16.68 2.90
N MET A 38 -2.75 -16.13 2.28
CA MET A 38 -2.61 -15.23 1.15
C MET A 38 -1.85 -13.94 1.54
N VAL A 39 -2.20 -13.36 2.69
CA VAL A 39 -1.52 -12.15 3.22
C VAL A 39 -0.07 -12.45 3.60
N LEU A 40 0.20 -13.57 4.27
CA LEU A 40 1.55 -14.00 4.63
C LEU A 40 2.40 -14.23 3.37
N GLY A 41 1.88 -14.94 2.38
CA GLY A 41 2.56 -15.18 1.10
C GLY A 41 2.87 -13.88 0.36
N GLY A 42 1.91 -12.95 0.31
CA GLY A 42 2.09 -11.63 -0.27
C GLY A 42 3.21 -10.83 0.41
N TYR A 43 3.24 -10.82 1.73
CA TYR A 43 4.31 -10.13 2.47
C TYR A 43 5.67 -10.80 2.34
N ALA A 44 5.72 -12.13 2.25
CA ALA A 44 6.98 -12.85 1.99
C ALA A 44 7.54 -12.51 0.61
N LEU A 45 6.70 -12.51 -0.42
CA LEU A 45 7.10 -12.10 -1.78
C LEU A 45 7.55 -10.63 -1.82
N ALA A 46 6.82 -9.73 -1.17
CA ALA A 46 7.21 -8.32 -1.08
C ALA A 46 8.57 -8.15 -0.39
N GLY A 47 8.84 -8.92 0.66
CA GLY A 47 10.14 -8.94 1.36
C GLY A 47 11.28 -9.41 0.45
N ILE A 48 11.06 -10.46 -0.34
CA ILE A 48 12.06 -10.97 -1.31
C ILE A 48 12.34 -9.91 -2.39
N LEU A 49 11.29 -9.28 -2.94
CA LEU A 49 11.44 -8.23 -3.94
C LEU A 49 12.19 -7.02 -3.39
N ASP A 50 11.93 -6.63 -2.15
CA ASP A 50 12.63 -5.51 -1.49
C ASP A 50 14.11 -5.83 -1.23
N SER A 51 14.40 -7.00 -0.67
CA SER A 51 15.78 -7.45 -0.38
C SER A 51 16.62 -7.66 -1.64
N SER A 52 16.01 -8.02 -2.76
CA SER A 52 16.70 -8.20 -4.05
C SER A 52 17.15 -6.88 -4.69
N GLY A 53 16.67 -5.72 -4.22
CA GLY A 53 16.93 -4.41 -4.80
C GLY A 53 16.25 -4.15 -6.16
N ILE A 54 15.44 -5.09 -6.65
CA ILE A 54 14.73 -4.96 -7.93
C ILE A 54 13.78 -3.75 -7.90
N LEU A 55 13.07 -3.57 -6.80
CA LEU A 55 12.12 -2.45 -6.64
C LEU A 55 12.80 -1.09 -6.75
N ARG A 56 14.01 -0.95 -6.16
CA ARG A 56 14.81 0.28 -6.28
C ARG A 56 15.23 0.52 -7.72
N ARG A 57 15.66 -0.52 -8.45
CA ARG A 57 16.05 -0.41 -9.87
C ARG A 57 14.88 0.02 -10.74
N ILE A 58 13.68 -0.53 -10.52
CA ILE A 58 12.45 -0.14 -11.22
C ILE A 58 12.15 1.34 -10.95
N ALA A 59 12.17 1.75 -9.69
CA ALA A 59 11.91 3.13 -9.30
C ALA A 59 12.89 4.11 -9.94
N TYR A 60 14.21 3.84 -9.86
CA TYR A 60 15.23 4.67 -10.51
C TYR A 60 15.04 4.76 -12.03
N LYS A 61 14.75 3.63 -12.69
CA LYS A 61 14.51 3.59 -14.14
C LYS A 61 13.27 4.41 -14.53
N LEU A 62 12.22 4.38 -13.74
CA LEU A 62 11.02 5.17 -13.97
C LEU A 62 11.29 6.67 -13.74
N MET A 63 11.94 7.00 -12.62
CA MET A 63 12.24 8.39 -12.26
C MET A 63 13.26 9.05 -13.21
N SER A 64 14.23 8.30 -13.73
CA SER A 64 15.21 8.83 -14.70
C SER A 64 14.60 9.31 -16.02
N LYS A 65 13.39 8.86 -16.34
CA LYS A 65 12.66 9.30 -17.53
C LYS A 65 11.93 10.64 -17.37
N ALA A 66 11.81 11.17 -16.15
CA ALA A 66 11.06 12.38 -15.86
C ALA A 66 11.72 13.66 -16.44
N GLY A 67 13.05 13.64 -16.68
CA GLY A 67 13.77 14.82 -17.16
C GLY A 67 13.73 15.99 -16.17
N ALA A 68 13.90 17.22 -16.68
CA ALA A 68 13.96 18.43 -15.85
C ALA A 68 12.59 19.09 -15.59
N ASN A 69 11.50 18.54 -16.11
CA ASN A 69 10.16 19.11 -15.93
C ASN A 69 9.54 18.62 -14.62
N TYR A 70 9.28 19.58 -13.72
CA TYR A 70 8.72 19.29 -12.39
C TYR A 70 7.36 18.56 -12.45
N MET A 71 6.46 18.95 -13.34
CA MET A 71 5.15 18.29 -13.50
C MET A 71 5.32 16.83 -13.94
N VAL A 72 6.22 16.61 -14.93
CA VAL A 72 6.52 15.24 -15.39
C VAL A 72 7.13 14.41 -14.25
N LEU A 73 7.98 15.01 -13.42
CA LEU A 73 8.54 14.36 -12.24
C LEU A 73 7.45 13.95 -11.25
N LEU A 74 6.50 14.85 -10.92
CA LEU A 74 5.39 14.55 -10.00
C LEU A 74 4.54 13.38 -10.50
N PHE A 75 4.13 13.41 -11.78
CA PHE A 75 3.37 12.31 -12.37
C PHE A 75 4.17 11.01 -12.43
N THR A 76 5.46 11.07 -12.74
CA THR A 76 6.33 9.89 -12.73
C THR A 76 6.42 9.28 -11.34
N ILE A 77 6.59 10.09 -10.30
CA ILE A 77 6.59 9.63 -8.90
C ILE A 77 5.25 9.01 -8.54
N PHE A 78 4.14 9.64 -8.92
CA PHE A 78 2.79 9.15 -8.69
C PHE A 78 2.59 7.75 -9.30
N PHE A 79 2.89 7.57 -10.60
CA PHE A 79 2.75 6.28 -11.27
C PHE A 79 3.74 5.24 -10.73
N THR A 80 4.97 5.66 -10.41
CA THR A 80 5.94 4.78 -9.73
C THR A 80 5.40 4.30 -8.39
N GLY A 81 4.74 5.18 -7.64
CA GLY A 81 4.07 4.85 -6.39
C GLY A 81 3.00 3.79 -6.56
N ILE A 82 2.16 3.90 -7.59
CA ILE A 82 1.15 2.89 -7.92
C ILE A 82 1.86 1.55 -8.20
N VAL A 83 2.82 1.52 -9.12
CA VAL A 83 3.52 0.29 -9.52
C VAL A 83 4.22 -0.38 -8.34
N LEU A 84 4.99 0.38 -7.56
CA LEU A 84 5.69 -0.17 -6.40
C LEU A 84 4.73 -0.68 -5.33
N THR A 85 3.64 0.03 -5.08
CA THR A 85 2.64 -0.39 -4.09
C THR A 85 1.92 -1.64 -4.55
N MET A 86 1.66 -1.79 -5.85
CA MET A 86 1.14 -3.04 -6.43
C MET A 86 2.10 -4.20 -6.23
N LEU A 87 3.36 -4.02 -6.54
CA LEU A 87 4.38 -5.08 -6.43
C LEU A 87 4.71 -5.47 -4.98
N THR A 88 4.49 -4.56 -4.02
CA THR A 88 4.82 -4.77 -2.60
C THR A 88 3.61 -5.04 -1.72
N PHE A 89 2.45 -5.34 -2.31
CA PHE A 89 1.20 -5.56 -1.57
C PHE A 89 0.88 -4.45 -0.54
N GLY A 90 1.11 -3.20 -0.95
CA GLY A 90 0.75 -2.02 -0.17
C GLY A 90 1.91 -1.31 0.54
N ARG A 91 3.15 -1.80 0.46
CA ARG A 91 4.33 -1.20 1.13
C ARG A 91 5.19 -0.30 0.23
N GLY A 92 4.84 -0.12 -1.03
CA GLY A 92 5.64 0.62 -2.02
C GLY A 92 5.97 2.06 -1.63
N TYR A 93 5.13 2.70 -0.82
CA TYR A 93 5.36 4.06 -0.33
C TYR A 93 6.62 4.20 0.54
N ILE A 94 7.03 3.15 1.26
CA ILE A 94 8.24 3.16 2.10
C ILE A 94 9.48 3.32 1.23
N ILE A 95 9.57 2.50 0.18
CA ILE A 95 10.69 2.51 -0.76
C ILE A 95 10.71 3.81 -1.54
N LEU A 96 9.55 4.20 -2.08
CA LEU A 96 9.43 5.42 -2.86
C LEU A 96 9.70 6.67 -2.02
N GLY A 97 9.21 6.71 -0.78
CA GLY A 97 9.47 7.80 0.16
C GLY A 97 10.97 7.98 0.43
N ALA A 98 11.69 6.89 0.67
CA ALA A 98 13.15 6.94 0.84
C ALA A 98 13.87 7.45 -0.42
N LEU A 99 13.42 7.02 -1.61
CA LEU A 99 13.99 7.50 -2.88
C LEU A 99 13.68 8.98 -3.13
N CYS A 100 12.45 9.42 -2.87
CA CYS A 100 12.07 10.83 -2.99
C CYS A 100 12.85 11.72 -2.02
N LEU A 101 13.07 11.25 -0.78
CA LEU A 101 13.91 11.95 0.18
C LEU A 101 15.37 12.07 -0.30
N GLY A 102 15.93 10.98 -0.85
CA GLY A 102 17.25 10.98 -1.47
C GLY A 102 17.33 11.95 -2.65
N LEU A 103 16.30 11.99 -3.50
CA LEU A 103 16.20 12.92 -4.62
C LEU A 103 16.15 14.37 -4.14
N CYS A 104 15.32 14.70 -3.14
CA CYS A 104 15.22 16.03 -2.58
C CYS A 104 16.55 16.51 -1.97
N ARG A 105 17.30 15.60 -1.35
CA ARG A 105 18.66 15.91 -0.83
C ARG A 105 19.66 16.15 -1.95
N SER A 106 19.64 15.33 -3.00
CA SER A 106 20.61 15.46 -4.10
C SER A 106 20.38 16.72 -4.96
N LEU A 107 19.13 17.21 -5.01
CA LEU A 107 18.75 18.43 -5.71
C LEU A 107 18.80 19.70 -4.82
N ASP A 108 19.13 19.54 -3.54
CA ASP A 108 19.15 20.62 -2.52
C ASP A 108 17.83 21.39 -2.41
N ILE A 109 16.71 20.68 -2.60
CA ILE A 109 15.35 21.24 -2.51
C ILE A 109 14.63 20.88 -1.21
N MET A 110 15.38 20.44 -0.20
CA MET A 110 14.81 20.12 1.11
C MET A 110 14.12 21.36 1.71
N ASN A 111 12.97 21.14 2.34
CA ASN A 111 12.15 22.21 2.95
C ASN A 111 11.65 23.29 1.98
N THR A 112 11.63 23.01 0.69
CA THR A 112 11.01 23.88 -0.32
C THR A 112 9.59 23.43 -0.64
N LYS A 113 8.82 24.28 -1.31
CA LYS A 113 7.50 23.92 -1.82
C LYS A 113 7.57 22.72 -2.78
N MET A 114 8.63 22.60 -3.57
CA MET A 114 8.85 21.48 -4.49
C MET A 114 8.98 20.15 -3.76
N SER A 115 9.68 20.10 -2.62
CA SER A 115 9.78 18.85 -1.84
C SER A 115 8.44 18.42 -1.25
N VAL A 116 7.59 19.36 -0.87
CA VAL A 116 6.22 19.07 -0.42
C VAL A 116 5.39 18.45 -1.55
N GLY A 117 5.46 19.00 -2.77
CA GLY A 117 4.78 18.43 -3.92
C GLY A 117 5.25 17.00 -4.24
N ILE A 118 6.56 16.73 -4.15
CA ILE A 118 7.13 15.39 -4.30
C ILE A 118 6.58 14.43 -3.24
N ALA A 119 6.51 14.86 -1.97
CA ALA A 119 5.93 14.06 -0.89
C ALA A 119 4.45 13.74 -1.15
N TRP A 120 3.68 14.73 -1.59
CA TRP A 120 2.27 14.52 -1.99
C TRP A 120 2.13 13.56 -3.16
N ALA A 121 2.96 13.68 -4.20
CA ALA A 121 2.94 12.75 -5.32
C ALA A 121 3.21 11.30 -4.88
N CYS A 122 4.16 11.10 -3.97
CA CYS A 122 4.46 9.80 -3.38
C CYS A 122 3.24 9.23 -2.62
N MET A 123 2.64 10.01 -1.73
CA MET A 123 1.50 9.57 -0.93
C MET A 123 0.27 9.30 -1.78
N LEU A 124 -0.07 10.20 -2.71
CA LEU A 124 -1.22 10.03 -3.60
C LEU A 124 -1.05 8.82 -4.52
N GLY A 125 0.16 8.55 -5.00
CA GLY A 125 0.46 7.34 -5.78
C GLY A 125 0.21 6.07 -4.98
N ALA A 126 0.67 6.03 -3.73
CA ALA A 126 0.44 4.88 -2.85
C ALA A 126 -1.04 4.68 -2.49
N ILE A 127 -1.78 5.76 -2.25
CA ILE A 127 -3.23 5.71 -1.98
C ILE A 127 -3.99 5.24 -3.22
N SER A 128 -3.67 5.80 -4.40
CA SER A 128 -4.31 5.43 -5.66
C SER A 128 -4.05 3.99 -6.08
N ALA A 129 -2.93 3.40 -5.64
CA ALA A 129 -2.64 1.99 -5.88
C ALA A 129 -3.72 1.06 -5.29
N LYS A 130 -4.39 1.47 -4.21
CA LYS A 130 -5.49 0.70 -3.61
C LYS A 130 -6.67 0.52 -4.56
N THR A 131 -6.82 1.39 -5.56
CA THR A 131 -7.81 1.25 -6.63
C THR A 131 -7.53 0.04 -7.52
N PHE A 132 -6.25 -0.24 -7.77
CA PHE A 132 -5.82 -1.28 -8.70
C PHE A 132 -5.44 -2.59 -7.99
N VAL A 133 -5.15 -2.55 -6.70
CA VAL A 133 -4.69 -3.72 -5.94
C VAL A 133 -5.79 -4.21 -5.01
N TYR A 134 -6.54 -5.17 -5.51
CA TYR A 134 -7.53 -5.92 -4.75
C TYR A 134 -6.95 -6.65 -3.52
N CYS A 135 -5.68 -7.03 -3.58
CA CYS A 135 -4.99 -7.84 -2.58
C CYS A 135 -4.27 -7.02 -1.50
N VAL A 136 -4.56 -5.75 -1.33
CA VAL A 136 -4.04 -5.04 -0.16
C VAL A 136 -4.64 -5.70 1.08
N SER A 137 -3.79 -6.06 2.02
CA SER A 137 -4.14 -6.83 3.22
C SER A 137 -5.45 -6.43 3.89
N MET A 138 -5.77 -5.14 3.86
CA MET A 138 -6.98 -4.60 4.46
C MET A 138 -8.26 -5.00 3.70
N TYR A 139 -8.24 -4.97 2.35
CA TYR A 139 -9.38 -5.39 1.54
C TYR A 139 -9.59 -6.89 1.60
N ALA A 140 -8.52 -7.68 1.55
CA ALA A 140 -8.61 -9.13 1.64
C ALA A 140 -9.23 -9.58 2.97
N VAL A 141 -8.86 -8.93 4.09
CA VAL A 141 -9.44 -9.20 5.41
C VAL A 141 -10.91 -8.82 5.46
N ILE A 142 -11.28 -7.62 4.98
CA ILE A 142 -12.68 -7.16 5.00
C ILE A 142 -13.56 -8.05 4.11
N ILE A 143 -13.11 -8.38 2.91
CA ILE A 143 -13.88 -9.22 1.97
C ILE A 143 -13.97 -10.65 2.49
N GLY A 144 -12.89 -11.19 3.08
CA GLY A 144 -12.91 -12.49 3.70
C GLY A 144 -13.92 -12.56 4.85
N ALA A 145 -13.87 -11.59 5.76
CA ALA A 145 -14.81 -11.51 6.88
C ALA A 145 -16.27 -11.29 6.41
N ALA A 146 -16.48 -10.50 5.38
CA ALA A 146 -17.81 -10.29 4.80
C ALA A 146 -18.34 -11.56 4.09
N GLY A 147 -17.46 -12.32 3.43
CA GLY A 147 -17.81 -13.60 2.80
C GLY A 147 -18.21 -14.66 3.82
N ASP A 148 -17.58 -14.64 5.00
CA ASP A 148 -17.93 -15.56 6.10
C ASP A 148 -19.28 -15.21 6.77
N LEU A 149 -19.71 -13.96 6.68
CA LEU A 149 -20.94 -13.46 7.32
C LEU A 149 -22.13 -13.39 6.36
N LEU A 150 -21.89 -13.23 5.07
CA LEU A 150 -22.90 -13.00 4.05
C LEU A 150 -22.79 -14.08 2.97
N ASP A 151 -23.72 -15.03 2.98
CA ASP A 151 -23.77 -16.09 1.99
C ASP A 151 -23.80 -15.52 0.56
N GLY A 152 -22.86 -15.97 -0.27
CA GLY A 152 -22.74 -15.54 -1.67
C GLY A 152 -22.06 -14.18 -1.88
N PHE A 153 -21.53 -13.53 -0.82
CA PHE A 153 -20.78 -12.29 -0.99
C PHE A 153 -19.42 -12.57 -1.61
N SER A 154 -19.22 -12.06 -2.80
CA SER A 154 -17.91 -12.07 -3.46
C SER A 154 -17.72 -10.79 -4.25
N VAL A 155 -16.54 -10.20 -4.17
CA VAL A 155 -16.18 -9.01 -4.95
C VAL A 155 -15.07 -9.41 -5.92
N THR A 156 -15.30 -9.28 -7.20
CA THR A 156 -14.30 -9.56 -8.22
C THR A 156 -13.32 -8.39 -8.35
N PHE A 157 -12.14 -8.66 -8.91
CA PHE A 157 -11.12 -7.63 -9.17
C PHE A 157 -11.66 -6.44 -9.99
N LEU A 158 -12.45 -6.72 -11.03
CA LEU A 158 -13.04 -5.67 -11.87
C LEU A 158 -14.07 -4.83 -11.12
N GLN A 159 -14.88 -5.46 -10.26
CA GLN A 159 -15.83 -4.73 -9.41
C GLN A 159 -15.09 -3.83 -8.41
N ALA A 160 -14.01 -4.32 -7.79
CA ALA A 160 -13.20 -3.50 -6.89
C ALA A 160 -12.61 -2.28 -7.59
N ILE A 161 -12.11 -2.41 -8.81
CA ILE A 161 -11.67 -1.27 -9.64
C ILE A 161 -12.85 -0.35 -9.94
N GLY A 162 -14.00 -0.90 -10.35
CA GLY A 162 -15.20 -0.13 -10.68
C GLY A 162 -15.71 0.73 -9.53
N TYR A 163 -15.58 0.27 -8.29
CA TYR A 163 -15.97 1.06 -7.10
C TYR A 163 -14.92 2.09 -6.68
N ASN A 164 -13.66 1.82 -6.90
CA ASN A 164 -12.55 2.64 -6.37
C ASN A 164 -11.93 3.62 -7.40
N TRP A 165 -12.24 3.50 -8.69
CA TRP A 165 -11.65 4.36 -9.73
C TRP A 165 -11.83 5.87 -9.47
N PRO A 166 -12.94 6.36 -8.87
CA PRO A 166 -13.08 7.80 -8.61
C PRO A 166 -11.96 8.33 -7.70
N MET A 167 -11.47 7.50 -6.77
CA MET A 167 -10.38 7.88 -5.87
C MET A 167 -9.06 8.13 -6.62
N ALA A 168 -8.77 7.33 -7.65
CA ALA A 168 -7.58 7.55 -8.49
C ALA A 168 -7.70 8.85 -9.29
N VAL A 169 -8.89 9.12 -9.87
CA VAL A 169 -9.13 10.36 -10.61
C VAL A 169 -9.01 11.59 -9.72
N VAL A 170 -9.63 11.57 -8.54
CA VAL A 170 -9.50 12.66 -7.56
C VAL A 170 -8.04 12.89 -7.16
N SER A 171 -7.28 11.82 -6.92
CA SER A 171 -5.85 11.91 -6.61
C SER A 171 -5.04 12.54 -7.73
N MET A 172 -5.34 12.23 -9.01
CA MET A 172 -4.69 12.84 -10.17
C MET A 172 -5.03 14.33 -10.29
N VAL A 173 -6.29 14.71 -10.04
CA VAL A 173 -6.71 16.13 -10.05
C VAL A 173 -6.01 16.91 -8.95
N ILE A 174 -5.98 16.38 -7.74
CA ILE A 174 -5.26 16.99 -6.60
C ILE A 174 -3.79 17.17 -6.95
N LEU A 175 -3.14 16.17 -7.52
CA LEU A 175 -1.74 16.25 -7.92
C LEU A 175 -1.50 17.32 -8.98
N PHE A 176 -2.39 17.43 -9.97
CA PHE A 176 -2.32 18.47 -10.98
C PHE A 176 -2.45 19.87 -10.37
N VAL A 177 -3.41 20.07 -9.46
CA VAL A 177 -3.60 21.36 -8.77
C VAL A 177 -2.36 21.69 -7.93
N ILE A 178 -1.85 20.76 -7.15
CA ILE A 178 -0.62 20.94 -6.35
C ILE A 178 0.55 21.31 -7.27
N GLY A 179 0.77 20.56 -8.35
CA GLY A 179 1.88 20.80 -9.27
C GLY A 179 1.77 22.15 -10.02
N ARG A 180 0.56 22.70 -10.15
CA ARG A 180 0.34 24.03 -10.76
C ARG A 180 0.54 25.17 -9.76
N TRP A 181 0.34 24.92 -8.47
CA TRP A 181 0.45 25.93 -7.40
C TRP A 181 1.88 26.07 -6.84
N TYR A 182 2.70 25.06 -7.02
CA TYR A 182 4.09 24.99 -6.56
C TYR A 182 5.07 24.93 -7.73
#